data_aa63a4a426fef051d3afb7fd8bdf728d
#
_entry.id   aa63a4a426fef051d3afb7fd8bdf728d
#
_cell.length_a   1.000
_cell.length_b   1.000
_cell.length_c   1.000
_cell.angle_alpha   90.00
_cell.angle_beta   90.00
_cell.angle_gamma   90.00
#
_symmetry.space_group_name_H-M   'P 1'
#
loop_
_entity.id
_entity.type
_entity.pdbx_description
1 polymer ?
#
loop_
_entity_poly.entity_id
_entity_poly.type
_entity_poly.pdbx_seq_one_letter_code
_entity_poly.pdbx_strand_id
1 'polypeptide(L)'
;MSKKNNQTNSQPVFIIGAIIFATALISLGCKKQPVEQAPAEHNKNELSAPAPILESPAKPEQAAADPKTSLSDIIKEARTWKSAYTHWAGKMAPDFTLTDINDKQHTLSNYRGKNVLIIFWASWCGPCKIEVPHLIALRNLIGEDKLAMLAISYQSDYPPETAEKVKDFVKQNRMNYTVFSTDPDTLPPPFNRISGIPCLFFIDSEGKVKLATEGLVSLGEIKAILQAE
;
A
#
# COMPACT_ATOMS: atom_id res chain seq x y z
N MET A 1 -6.19 -31.42 -57.64
CA MET A 1 -5.08 -30.69 -58.25
C MET A 1 -4.55 -29.74 -57.18
N SER A 2 -3.69 -30.17 -56.37
CA SER A 2 -2.23 -30.11 -56.41
C SER A 2 -1.66 -28.68 -56.42
N LYS A 3 -1.08 -28.24 -55.30
CA LYS A 3 0.30 -27.80 -55.23
C LYS A 3 0.73 -27.56 -53.78
N LYS A 4 1.59 -28.42 -53.29
CA LYS A 4 2.46 -28.26 -52.13
C LYS A 4 3.50 -27.18 -52.47
N ASN A 5 3.77 -26.23 -51.55
CA ASN A 5 5.01 -25.50 -51.56
C ASN A 5 5.70 -25.68 -50.18
N ASN A 6 6.79 -26.42 -50.28
CA ASN A 6 7.78 -26.69 -49.28
C ASN A 6 8.81 -25.54 -49.36
N GLN A 7 9.00 -24.75 -48.32
CA GLN A 7 10.17 -23.89 -48.19
C GLN A 7 10.91 -24.22 -46.92
N THR A 8 11.98 -24.91 -47.13
CA THR A 8 13.10 -25.08 -46.20
C THR A 8 13.76 -23.72 -45.99
N ASN A 9 13.86 -23.28 -44.76
CA ASN A 9 14.68 -22.11 -44.38
C ASN A 9 15.80 -22.59 -43.46
N SER A 10 16.99 -22.56 -44.02
CA SER A 10 18.29 -22.89 -43.43
C SER A 10 18.71 -21.80 -42.46
N GLN A 11 19.18 -22.23 -41.27
CA GLN A 11 19.84 -21.42 -40.27
C GLN A 11 21.30 -21.11 -40.68
N PRO A 12 21.83 -19.91 -40.48
CA PRO A 12 23.26 -19.69 -40.54
C PRO A 12 23.92 -19.95 -39.17
N VAL A 13 24.89 -20.83 -39.21
CA VAL A 13 25.86 -21.10 -38.18
C VAL A 13 26.80 -19.89 -38.06
N PHE A 14 26.83 -19.20 -36.93
CA PHE A 14 27.88 -18.22 -36.63
C PHE A 14 28.98 -18.86 -35.80
N ILE A 15 30.15 -18.78 -36.41
CA ILE A 15 31.43 -19.32 -35.96
C ILE A 15 31.95 -18.54 -34.74
N ILE A 16 32.42 -19.31 -33.77
CA ILE A 16 33.12 -18.91 -32.56
C ILE A 16 34.46 -18.22 -32.94
N GLY A 17 34.59 -16.96 -32.59
CA GLY A 17 35.89 -16.26 -32.58
C GLY A 17 36.41 -16.14 -31.16
N ALA A 18 37.36 -17.00 -30.79
CA ALA A 18 38.12 -16.87 -29.57
C ALA A 18 39.19 -15.77 -29.72
N ILE A 19 39.12 -14.74 -28.91
CA ILE A 19 40.18 -13.77 -28.76
C ILE A 19 40.80 -13.95 -27.36
N ILE A 20 42.00 -14.51 -27.41
CA ILE A 20 42.93 -14.60 -26.28
C ILE A 20 43.59 -13.22 -26.12
N PHE A 21 43.38 -12.56 -25.00
CA PHE A 21 44.23 -11.44 -24.59
C PHE A 21 45.03 -11.80 -23.35
N ALA A 22 46.33 -11.67 -23.56
CA ALA A 22 47.40 -12.01 -22.64
C ALA A 22 47.45 -11.05 -21.43
N THR A 23 47.85 -11.63 -20.35
CA THR A 23 48.17 -11.06 -19.04
C THR A 23 49.28 -10.01 -19.10
N ALA A 24 49.09 -8.88 -18.40
CA ALA A 24 50.18 -8.08 -17.90
C ALA A 24 49.97 -7.81 -16.40
N LEU A 25 50.75 -8.49 -15.59
CA LEU A 25 50.97 -8.23 -14.18
C LEU A 25 51.72 -6.91 -14.00
N ILE A 26 51.13 -5.94 -13.38
CA ILE A 26 51.85 -4.80 -12.80
C ILE A 26 51.63 -4.84 -11.29
N SER A 27 52.63 -5.33 -10.58
CA SER A 27 52.81 -5.22 -9.15
C SER A 27 53.20 -3.80 -8.77
N LEU A 28 52.37 -3.02 -8.14
CA LEU A 28 52.78 -1.84 -7.40
C LEU A 28 52.53 -2.07 -5.91
N GLY A 29 53.64 -2.17 -5.18
CA GLY A 29 53.69 -2.32 -3.75
C GLY A 29 53.13 -1.09 -3.04
N CYS A 30 52.19 -1.30 -2.16
CA CYS A 30 51.70 -0.31 -1.20
C CYS A 30 52.44 -0.53 0.12
N LYS A 31 53.35 0.40 0.44
CA LYS A 31 54.06 0.46 1.72
C LYS A 31 53.09 0.64 2.87
N LYS A 32 53.16 -0.27 3.85
CA LYS A 32 52.56 -0.08 5.17
C LYS A 32 53.31 1.03 5.92
N GLN A 33 52.62 2.05 6.35
CA GLN A 33 53.08 2.98 7.37
C GLN A 33 52.67 2.46 8.75
N PRO A 34 53.54 2.55 9.78
CA PRO A 34 53.25 2.16 11.14
C PRO A 34 52.39 3.23 11.81
N VAL A 35 51.29 2.81 12.46
CA VAL A 35 50.55 3.65 13.37
C VAL A 35 51.26 3.74 14.68
N GLU A 36 51.70 4.95 15.00
CA GLU A 36 52.33 5.34 16.26
C GLU A 36 51.26 5.34 17.38
N GLN A 37 51.50 4.54 18.41
CA GLN A 37 50.69 4.51 19.63
C GLN A 37 51.11 5.67 20.52
N ALA A 38 50.22 6.59 20.82
CA ALA A 38 50.33 7.54 21.90
C ALA A 38 49.71 6.97 23.18
N PRO A 39 50.29 7.27 24.38
CA PRO A 39 49.98 6.58 25.62
C PRO A 39 48.68 7.07 26.27
N ALA A 40 48.00 6.11 26.92
CA ALA A 40 46.82 6.31 27.73
C ALA A 40 47.15 7.16 28.99
N GLU A 41 46.53 8.30 29.14
CA GLU A 41 46.36 8.94 30.42
C GLU A 41 45.01 8.67 31.00
N HIS A 42 45.04 8.04 32.15
CA HIS A 42 43.91 7.75 33.07
C HIS A 42 43.45 9.06 33.67
N ASN A 43 42.25 9.49 33.37
CA ASN A 43 41.55 10.45 34.21
C ASN A 43 40.27 9.81 34.75
N LYS A 44 40.34 9.45 36.04
CA LYS A 44 39.20 9.07 36.89
C LYS A 44 38.49 10.34 37.32
N ASN A 45 37.18 10.26 37.34
CA ASN A 45 36.14 11.09 37.93
C ASN A 45 35.44 12.05 36.95
N GLU A 46 34.25 11.71 36.53
CA GLU A 46 33.05 12.24 37.18
C GLU A 46 31.82 11.50 36.67
N LEU A 47 31.10 10.97 37.65
CA LEU A 47 29.77 10.40 37.47
C LEU A 47 28.80 11.55 37.20
N SER A 48 28.59 11.91 35.94
CA SER A 48 27.52 12.83 35.56
C SER A 48 26.30 12.00 35.16
N ALA A 49 25.26 12.13 35.99
CA ALA A 49 23.96 11.52 35.77
C ALA A 49 23.40 11.87 34.36
N PRO A 50 22.72 10.95 33.68
CA PRO A 50 22.05 11.30 32.46
C PRO A 50 20.96 12.34 32.73
N ALA A 51 20.95 13.40 31.90
CA ALA A 51 19.92 14.42 31.94
C ALA A 51 18.54 13.77 31.78
N PRO A 52 17.52 14.25 32.50
CA PRO A 52 16.18 13.71 32.34
C PRO A 52 15.72 13.96 30.90
N ILE A 53 15.39 12.86 30.21
CA ILE A 53 14.63 12.91 28.96
C ILE A 53 13.32 13.60 29.35
N LEU A 54 13.12 14.81 28.84
CA LEU A 54 11.83 15.47 28.83
C LEU A 54 10.89 14.62 27.98
N GLU A 55 10.26 13.64 28.63
CA GLU A 55 9.04 13.06 28.13
C GLU A 55 8.01 14.18 28.06
N SER A 56 7.87 14.75 26.86
CA SER A 56 6.67 15.48 26.52
C SER A 56 5.53 14.47 26.59
N PRO A 57 4.56 14.62 27.49
CA PRO A 57 3.38 13.76 27.45
C PRO A 57 2.65 14.09 26.16
N ALA A 58 2.87 13.26 25.14
CA ALA A 58 1.92 13.17 24.05
C ALA A 58 0.60 12.71 24.68
N LYS A 59 -0.23 13.71 25.02
CA LYS A 59 -1.62 13.52 25.38
C LYS A 59 -2.21 12.57 24.34
N PRO A 60 -2.75 11.40 24.71
CA PRO A 60 -3.51 10.60 23.78
C PRO A 60 -4.68 11.46 23.37
N GLU A 61 -4.68 11.90 22.12
CA GLU A 61 -5.83 12.52 21.49
C GLU A 61 -6.92 11.47 21.36
N GLN A 62 -7.61 11.25 22.46
CA GLN A 62 -8.91 10.63 22.51
C GLN A 62 -9.93 11.62 21.91
N ALA A 63 -9.86 11.83 20.60
CA ALA A 63 -11.04 12.24 19.89
C ALA A 63 -11.95 10.99 19.78
N ALA A 64 -12.64 10.69 20.88
CA ALA A 64 -13.90 9.97 20.80
C ALA A 64 -14.79 10.88 19.94
N ALA A 65 -15.01 10.50 18.69
CA ALA A 65 -15.99 11.17 17.85
C ALA A 65 -17.30 11.19 18.61
N ASP A 66 -17.85 12.39 18.82
CA ASP A 66 -19.15 12.57 19.43
C ASP A 66 -20.15 11.79 18.58
N PRO A 67 -21.02 10.91 19.15
CA PRO A 67 -21.86 10.01 18.37
C PRO A 67 -22.93 10.71 17.53
N LYS A 68 -22.83 12.03 17.34
CA LYS A 68 -23.76 12.86 16.58
C LYS A 68 -23.11 13.70 15.47
N THR A 69 -21.83 13.48 15.13
CA THR A 69 -21.22 14.23 14.04
C THR A 69 -21.81 13.75 12.72
N SER A 70 -22.47 14.65 11.99
CA SER A 70 -23.04 14.31 10.69
C SER A 70 -21.96 14.10 9.64
N LEU A 71 -22.24 13.28 8.63
CA LEU A 71 -21.32 13.06 7.52
C LEU A 71 -20.95 14.38 6.81
N SER A 72 -21.89 15.33 6.72
CA SER A 72 -21.66 16.66 6.14
C SER A 72 -20.66 17.50 6.93
N ASP A 73 -20.63 17.38 8.25
CA ASP A 73 -19.71 18.13 9.09
C ASP A 73 -18.29 17.53 8.98
N ILE A 74 -18.18 16.21 8.96
CA ILE A 74 -16.90 15.52 8.71
C ILE A 74 -16.30 15.96 7.36
N ILE A 75 -17.10 16.03 6.31
CA ILE A 75 -16.66 16.48 4.98
C ILE A 75 -16.17 17.93 5.00
N LYS A 76 -16.88 18.84 5.71
CA LYS A 76 -16.47 20.26 5.82
C LYS A 76 -15.14 20.45 6.56
N GLU A 77 -14.85 19.59 7.53
CA GLU A 77 -13.63 19.65 8.34
C GLU A 77 -12.42 19.01 7.68
N ALA A 78 -12.62 18.17 6.65
CA ALA A 78 -11.54 17.49 5.94
C ALA A 78 -10.50 18.47 5.39
N ARG A 79 -9.20 18.17 5.63
CA ARG A 79 -8.07 19.00 5.18
C ARG A 79 -7.11 18.26 4.25
N THR A 80 -7.05 16.96 4.38
CA THR A 80 -6.09 16.09 3.67
C THR A 80 -6.74 15.24 2.59
N TRP A 81 -8.06 15.22 2.53
CA TRP A 81 -8.85 14.51 1.54
C TRP A 81 -10.04 15.35 1.07
N LYS A 82 -10.65 14.94 -0.02
CA LYS A 82 -11.89 15.51 -0.57
C LYS A 82 -12.91 14.41 -0.82
N SER A 83 -14.20 14.75 -0.78
CA SER A 83 -15.24 13.83 -1.23
C SER A 83 -15.11 13.63 -2.75
N ALA A 84 -15.18 12.38 -3.18
CA ALA A 84 -15.08 11.97 -4.56
C ALA A 84 -16.28 11.10 -4.96
N TYR A 85 -16.52 10.92 -6.25
CA TYR A 85 -17.58 10.02 -6.76
C TYR A 85 -18.95 10.29 -6.12
N THR A 86 -19.26 11.55 -5.80
CA THR A 86 -20.44 11.97 -5.03
C THR A 86 -21.76 11.51 -5.64
N HIS A 87 -21.83 11.34 -6.97
CA HIS A 87 -23.00 10.82 -7.66
C HIS A 87 -23.32 9.35 -7.33
N TRP A 88 -22.40 8.64 -6.64
CA TRP A 88 -22.62 7.28 -6.16
C TRP A 88 -23.17 7.22 -4.73
N ALA A 89 -23.13 8.31 -3.99
CA ALA A 89 -23.67 8.38 -2.63
C ALA A 89 -25.15 7.93 -2.61
N GLY A 90 -25.49 7.03 -1.71
CA GLY A 90 -26.81 6.42 -1.56
C GLY A 90 -27.16 5.34 -2.59
N LYS A 91 -26.33 5.12 -3.63
CA LYS A 91 -26.57 4.08 -4.62
C LYS A 91 -25.92 2.76 -4.24
N MET A 92 -26.50 1.67 -4.72
CA MET A 92 -25.87 0.34 -4.59
C MET A 92 -24.50 0.32 -5.22
N ALA A 93 -23.52 -0.13 -4.47
CA ALA A 93 -22.19 -0.40 -4.99
C ALA A 93 -22.27 -1.53 -6.04
N PRO A 94 -21.71 -1.33 -7.24
CA PRO A 94 -21.68 -2.37 -8.26
C PRO A 94 -20.95 -3.60 -7.75
N ASP A 95 -21.50 -4.78 -8.03
CA ASP A 95 -20.91 -6.04 -7.59
C ASP A 95 -19.68 -6.41 -8.44
N PHE A 96 -18.74 -7.06 -7.81
CA PHE A 96 -17.56 -7.63 -8.47
C PHE A 96 -17.07 -8.86 -7.72
N THR A 97 -16.30 -9.69 -8.42
CA THR A 97 -15.62 -10.84 -7.82
C THR A 97 -14.15 -10.76 -8.16
N LEU A 98 -13.29 -10.78 -7.14
CA LEU A 98 -11.83 -10.79 -7.25
C LEU A 98 -11.22 -11.92 -6.43
N THR A 99 -10.04 -12.36 -6.85
CA THR A 99 -9.18 -13.28 -6.08
C THR A 99 -8.13 -12.46 -5.35
N ASP A 100 -8.00 -12.66 -4.04
CA ASP A 100 -7.00 -11.98 -3.21
C ASP A 100 -5.58 -12.54 -3.42
N ILE A 101 -4.59 -11.90 -2.80
CA ILE A 101 -3.18 -12.32 -2.90
C ILE A 101 -2.89 -13.69 -2.26
N ASN A 102 -3.86 -14.28 -1.55
CA ASN A 102 -3.79 -15.61 -0.94
C ASN A 102 -4.68 -16.63 -1.70
N ASP A 103 -5.04 -16.33 -2.95
CA ASP A 103 -5.83 -17.18 -3.85
C ASP A 103 -7.27 -17.44 -3.38
N LYS A 104 -7.81 -16.63 -2.45
CA LYS A 104 -9.20 -16.71 -2.00
C LYS A 104 -10.08 -15.78 -2.82
N GLN A 105 -11.22 -16.30 -3.28
CA GLN A 105 -12.21 -15.54 -4.04
C GLN A 105 -13.15 -14.75 -3.11
N HIS A 106 -13.41 -13.50 -3.47
CA HIS A 106 -14.28 -12.57 -2.74
C HIS A 106 -15.25 -11.90 -3.70
N THR A 107 -16.53 -11.96 -3.38
CA THR A 107 -17.60 -11.23 -4.09
C THR A 107 -18.13 -10.14 -3.18
N LEU A 108 -18.26 -8.90 -3.66
CA LEU A 108 -18.67 -7.76 -2.84
C LEU A 108 -20.04 -7.98 -2.18
N SER A 109 -20.98 -8.56 -2.91
CA SER A 109 -22.32 -8.86 -2.37
C SER A 109 -22.33 -9.85 -1.21
N ASN A 110 -21.31 -10.69 -1.06
CA ASN A 110 -21.17 -11.62 0.07
C ASN A 110 -20.87 -10.91 1.41
N TYR A 111 -20.59 -9.62 1.37
CA TYR A 111 -20.34 -8.80 2.57
C TYR A 111 -21.57 -8.05 3.06
N ARG A 112 -22.77 -8.30 2.50
CA ARG A 112 -24.03 -7.73 3.01
C ARG A 112 -24.21 -8.08 4.48
N GLY A 113 -24.80 -7.14 5.24
CA GLY A 113 -24.97 -7.26 6.70
C GLY A 113 -23.83 -6.65 7.52
N LYS A 114 -22.72 -6.22 6.89
CA LYS A 114 -21.62 -5.48 7.54
C LYS A 114 -21.11 -4.35 6.65
N ASN A 115 -20.49 -3.37 7.26
CA ASN A 115 -19.85 -2.29 6.52
C ASN A 115 -18.68 -2.83 5.71
N VAL A 116 -18.41 -2.20 4.55
CA VAL A 116 -17.25 -2.52 3.72
C VAL A 116 -16.44 -1.23 3.48
N LEU A 117 -15.14 -1.31 3.69
CA LEU A 117 -14.18 -0.29 3.30
C LEU A 117 -13.35 -0.82 2.14
N ILE A 118 -13.57 -0.26 0.93
CA ILE A 118 -12.72 -0.52 -0.23
C ILE A 118 -11.64 0.55 -0.26
N ILE A 119 -10.37 0.14 -0.38
CA ILE A 119 -9.20 1.01 -0.35
C ILE A 119 -8.44 0.82 -1.66
N PHE A 120 -8.38 1.85 -2.51
CA PHE A 120 -7.51 1.85 -3.69
C PHE A 120 -6.17 2.48 -3.32
N TRP A 121 -5.10 1.75 -3.60
CA TRP A 121 -3.74 2.09 -3.19
C TRP A 121 -2.70 1.50 -4.14
N ALA A 122 -1.42 1.84 -3.93
CA ALA A 122 -0.30 1.20 -4.61
C ALA A 122 0.96 1.21 -3.72
N SER A 123 1.86 0.26 -3.95
CA SER A 123 3.10 0.12 -3.16
C SER A 123 4.09 1.28 -3.35
N TRP A 124 4.00 2.00 -4.46
CA TRP A 124 4.81 3.19 -4.76
C TRP A 124 4.18 4.51 -4.27
N CYS A 125 2.91 4.51 -3.84
CA CYS A 125 2.17 5.70 -3.43
C CYS A 125 2.61 6.18 -2.03
N GLY A 126 3.21 7.35 -1.94
CA GLY A 126 3.68 7.94 -0.68
C GLY A 126 2.57 8.13 0.35
N PRO A 127 1.48 8.86 0.06
CA PRO A 127 0.36 9.04 0.98
C PRO A 127 -0.29 7.73 1.42
N CYS A 128 -0.37 6.73 0.51
CA CYS A 128 -0.92 5.41 0.85
C CYS A 128 -0.08 4.71 1.92
N LYS A 129 1.26 4.83 1.87
CA LYS A 129 2.16 4.29 2.88
C LYS A 129 1.93 4.90 4.27
N ILE A 130 1.56 6.17 4.33
CA ILE A 130 1.21 6.86 5.58
C ILE A 130 -0.12 6.33 6.12
N GLU A 131 -1.07 5.97 5.26
CA GLU A 131 -2.39 5.46 5.65
C GLU A 131 -2.36 4.00 6.14
N VAL A 132 -1.43 3.17 5.66
CA VAL A 132 -1.33 1.73 6.02
C VAL A 132 -1.34 1.49 7.54
N PRO A 133 -0.54 2.18 8.38
CA PRO A 133 -0.61 2.03 9.84
C PRO A 133 -1.99 2.36 10.43
N HIS A 134 -2.70 3.37 9.89
CA HIS A 134 -4.05 3.71 10.31
C HIS A 134 -5.04 2.59 10.01
N LEU A 135 -4.93 1.97 8.83
CA LEU A 135 -5.77 0.85 8.41
C LEU A 135 -5.49 -0.42 9.22
N ILE A 136 -4.23 -0.69 9.55
CA ILE A 136 -3.85 -1.80 10.45
C ILE A 136 -4.44 -1.58 11.85
N ALA A 137 -4.33 -0.36 12.38
CA ALA A 137 -4.92 -0.01 13.66
C ALA A 137 -6.46 -0.12 13.64
N LEU A 138 -7.09 0.32 12.56
CA LEU A 138 -8.54 0.16 12.35
C LEU A 138 -8.95 -1.31 12.39
N ARG A 139 -8.23 -2.20 11.69
CA ARG A 139 -8.50 -3.64 11.69
C ARG A 139 -8.36 -4.28 13.07
N ASN A 140 -7.40 -3.81 13.86
CA ASN A 140 -7.22 -4.28 15.23
C ASN A 140 -8.34 -3.80 16.19
N LEU A 141 -8.97 -2.66 15.88
CA LEU A 141 -10.07 -2.09 16.67
C LEU A 141 -11.43 -2.66 16.30
N ILE A 142 -11.65 -3.00 15.02
CA ILE A 142 -12.96 -3.44 14.50
C ILE A 142 -12.82 -4.83 13.91
N GLY A 143 -13.56 -5.80 14.44
CA GLY A 143 -13.53 -7.19 13.98
C GLY A 143 -14.04 -7.36 12.53
N GLU A 144 -13.67 -8.47 11.91
CA GLU A 144 -14.08 -8.80 10.53
C GLU A 144 -15.59 -9.07 10.41
N ASP A 145 -16.24 -9.40 11.52
CA ASP A 145 -17.69 -9.55 11.61
C ASP A 145 -18.46 -8.24 11.40
N LYS A 146 -17.83 -7.10 11.72
CA LYS A 146 -18.45 -5.76 11.63
C LYS A 146 -17.98 -4.96 10.43
N LEU A 147 -16.74 -5.14 10.00
CA LEU A 147 -16.12 -4.37 8.91
C LEU A 147 -15.31 -5.29 8.00
N ALA A 148 -15.67 -5.37 6.73
CA ALA A 148 -14.78 -5.91 5.71
C ALA A 148 -13.84 -4.80 5.19
N MET A 149 -12.55 -5.07 5.09
CA MET A 149 -11.55 -4.16 4.52
C MET A 149 -10.94 -4.81 3.30
N LEU A 150 -11.14 -4.21 2.13
CA LEU A 150 -10.78 -4.72 0.81
C LEU A 150 -9.82 -3.74 0.14
N ALA A 151 -8.51 -3.99 0.23
CA ALA A 151 -7.50 -3.13 -0.35
C ALA A 151 -7.13 -3.61 -1.76
N ILE A 152 -7.36 -2.76 -2.75
CA ILE A 152 -7.20 -3.08 -4.16
C ILE A 152 -6.04 -2.26 -4.73
N SER A 153 -5.01 -2.95 -5.23
CA SER A 153 -3.92 -2.35 -5.99
C SER A 153 -4.06 -2.70 -7.46
N TYR A 154 -4.03 -1.68 -8.33
CA TYR A 154 -4.05 -1.90 -9.77
C TYR A 154 -2.68 -2.30 -10.27
N GLN A 155 -2.62 -3.37 -11.05
CA GLN A 155 -1.42 -3.70 -11.81
C GLN A 155 -1.17 -2.61 -12.88
N SER A 156 0.08 -2.21 -13.03
CA SER A 156 0.48 -1.19 -13.98
C SER A 156 1.93 -1.38 -14.43
N ASP A 157 2.23 -0.92 -15.65
CA ASP A 157 3.58 -0.92 -16.19
C ASP A 157 4.38 0.31 -15.71
N TYR A 158 3.69 1.43 -15.44
CA TYR A 158 4.34 2.66 -14.99
C TYR A 158 3.43 3.52 -14.07
N PRO A 159 3.88 3.78 -12.82
CA PRO A 159 4.97 3.07 -12.15
C PRO A 159 4.69 1.56 -12.07
N PRO A 160 5.69 0.69 -12.16
CA PRO A 160 5.44 -0.73 -12.20
C PRO A 160 4.85 -1.24 -10.89
N GLU A 161 3.68 -1.87 -10.97
CA GLU A 161 2.97 -2.50 -9.86
C GLU A 161 2.55 -3.90 -10.28
N THR A 162 3.19 -4.92 -9.70
CA THR A 162 2.92 -6.33 -9.99
C THR A 162 2.36 -7.02 -8.74
N ALA A 163 1.74 -8.17 -8.93
CA ALA A 163 1.22 -8.97 -7.82
C ALA A 163 2.33 -9.35 -6.81
N GLU A 164 3.56 -9.61 -7.28
CA GLU A 164 4.71 -9.93 -6.43
C GLU A 164 5.10 -8.72 -5.58
N LYS A 165 5.19 -7.52 -6.16
CA LYS A 165 5.47 -6.29 -5.41
C LYS A 165 4.43 -6.01 -4.35
N VAL A 166 3.15 -6.22 -4.68
CA VAL A 166 2.05 -6.07 -3.73
C VAL A 166 2.19 -7.08 -2.58
N LYS A 167 2.43 -8.37 -2.89
CA LYS A 167 2.66 -9.42 -1.88
C LYS A 167 3.83 -9.09 -0.96
N ASP A 168 4.96 -8.64 -1.51
CA ASP A 168 6.15 -8.26 -0.75
C ASP A 168 5.87 -7.06 0.17
N PHE A 169 5.19 -6.04 -0.35
CA PHE A 169 4.81 -4.86 0.43
C PHE A 169 3.89 -5.23 1.60
N VAL A 170 2.87 -6.04 1.35
CA VAL A 170 1.92 -6.55 2.38
C VAL A 170 2.66 -7.26 3.49
N LYS A 171 3.59 -8.17 3.14
CA LYS A 171 4.41 -8.92 4.10
C LYS A 171 5.33 -8.01 4.92
N GLN A 172 6.04 -7.09 4.27
CA GLN A 172 6.96 -6.15 4.92
C GLN A 172 6.25 -5.23 5.91
N ASN A 173 5.06 -4.76 5.56
CA ASN A 173 4.28 -3.83 6.38
C ASN A 173 3.28 -4.54 7.31
N ARG A 174 3.22 -5.88 7.31
CA ARG A 174 2.33 -6.70 8.15
C ARG A 174 0.86 -6.28 8.01
N MET A 175 0.42 -5.99 6.79
CA MET A 175 -0.98 -5.65 6.54
C MET A 175 -1.88 -6.83 6.92
N ASN A 176 -2.90 -6.56 7.74
CA ASN A 176 -3.75 -7.56 8.39
C ASN A 176 -5.20 -7.53 7.90
N TYR A 177 -5.40 -7.14 6.65
CA TYR A 177 -6.69 -7.07 5.97
C TYR A 177 -6.58 -7.62 4.54
N THR A 178 -7.71 -7.86 3.89
CA THR A 178 -7.74 -8.49 2.56
C THR A 178 -7.14 -7.57 1.50
N VAL A 179 -6.20 -8.09 0.71
CA VAL A 179 -5.51 -7.34 -0.35
C VAL A 179 -5.63 -8.05 -1.69
N PHE A 180 -5.88 -7.26 -2.73
CA PHE A 180 -5.97 -7.68 -4.12
C PHE A 180 -4.91 -6.97 -4.97
N SER A 181 -4.42 -7.68 -5.98
CA SER A 181 -3.66 -7.10 -7.09
C SER A 181 -4.36 -7.49 -8.38
N THR A 182 -4.91 -6.53 -9.09
CA THR A 182 -5.79 -6.81 -10.23
C THR A 182 -5.65 -5.80 -11.36
N ASP A 183 -6.06 -6.20 -12.56
CA ASP A 183 -6.26 -5.29 -13.67
C ASP A 183 -7.52 -4.43 -13.42
N PRO A 184 -7.45 -3.09 -13.56
CA PRO A 184 -8.60 -2.22 -13.41
C PRO A 184 -9.80 -2.63 -14.29
N ASP A 185 -9.56 -3.16 -15.48
CA ASP A 185 -10.61 -3.57 -16.40
C ASP A 185 -11.46 -4.75 -15.89
N THR A 186 -11.03 -5.44 -14.85
CA THR A 186 -11.81 -6.49 -14.16
C THR A 186 -12.92 -5.94 -13.27
N LEU A 187 -12.92 -4.63 -13.00
CA LEU A 187 -13.85 -3.97 -12.11
C LEU A 187 -14.90 -3.14 -12.87
N PRO A 188 -16.13 -3.06 -12.35
CA PRO A 188 -17.13 -2.14 -12.91
C PRO A 188 -16.88 -0.69 -12.48
N PRO A 189 -17.42 0.33 -13.21
CA PRO A 189 -17.44 1.70 -12.73
C PRO A 189 -18.19 1.82 -11.39
N PRO A 190 -17.74 2.67 -10.43
CA PRO A 190 -16.64 3.62 -10.54
C PRO A 190 -15.26 3.01 -10.25
N PHE A 191 -15.20 1.76 -9.82
CA PHE A 191 -14.00 1.12 -9.27
C PHE A 191 -12.86 0.95 -10.27
N ASN A 192 -13.16 0.89 -11.57
CA ASN A 192 -12.15 0.82 -12.64
C ASN A 192 -11.66 2.21 -13.13
N ARG A 193 -12.13 3.29 -12.53
CA ARG A 193 -11.82 4.67 -12.97
C ARG A 193 -11.40 5.56 -11.82
N ILE A 194 -10.52 5.04 -10.94
CA ILE A 194 -10.00 5.80 -9.83
C ILE A 194 -9.03 6.85 -10.34
N SER A 195 -9.32 8.14 -10.03
CA SER A 195 -8.54 9.30 -10.51
C SER A 195 -7.32 9.61 -9.66
N GLY A 196 -7.31 9.18 -8.41
CA GLY A 196 -6.22 9.44 -7.47
C GLY A 196 -6.21 8.44 -6.33
N ILE A 197 -5.05 8.21 -5.74
CA ILE A 197 -4.85 7.32 -4.60
C ILE A 197 -4.10 8.03 -3.46
N PRO A 198 -4.40 7.70 -2.17
CA PRO A 198 -5.41 6.73 -1.75
C PRO A 198 -6.83 7.19 -2.06
N CYS A 199 -7.71 6.22 -2.37
CA CYS A 199 -9.14 6.46 -2.54
C CYS A 199 -9.91 5.41 -1.76
N LEU A 200 -10.81 5.86 -0.88
CA LEU A 200 -11.59 4.99 -0.01
C LEU A 200 -13.07 5.09 -0.37
N PHE A 201 -13.72 3.92 -0.51
CA PHE A 201 -15.17 3.83 -0.59
C PHE A 201 -15.71 3.23 0.71
N PHE A 202 -16.57 3.97 1.38
CA PHE A 202 -17.31 3.53 2.55
C PHE A 202 -18.67 3.01 2.10
N ILE A 203 -18.92 1.74 2.30
CA ILE A 203 -20.14 1.05 1.90
C ILE A 203 -20.84 0.57 3.15
N ASP A 204 -22.15 0.86 3.27
CA ASP A 204 -22.95 0.46 4.41
C ASP A 204 -23.31 -1.04 4.39
N SER A 205 -23.96 -1.51 5.44
CA SER A 205 -24.38 -2.91 5.58
C SER A 205 -25.42 -3.35 4.54
N GLU A 206 -26.17 -2.41 3.94
CA GLU A 206 -27.08 -2.70 2.84
C GLU A 206 -26.36 -2.81 1.49
N GLY A 207 -25.10 -2.33 1.44
CA GLY A 207 -24.26 -2.31 0.25
C GLY A 207 -24.35 -1.04 -0.58
N LYS A 208 -24.86 0.04 0.00
CA LYS A 208 -24.91 1.36 -0.63
C LYS A 208 -23.63 2.13 -0.33
N VAL A 209 -23.15 2.88 -1.31
CA VAL A 209 -22.03 3.79 -1.11
C VAL A 209 -22.45 4.93 -0.18
N LYS A 210 -21.85 5.01 0.99
CA LYS A 210 -22.08 6.07 1.98
C LYS A 210 -21.28 7.33 1.61
N LEU A 211 -19.99 7.14 1.33
CA LEU A 211 -19.04 8.17 0.96
C LEU A 211 -17.90 7.54 0.16
N ALA A 212 -17.30 8.31 -0.74
CA ALA A 212 -15.97 8.02 -1.26
C ALA A 212 -15.06 9.25 -1.06
N THR A 213 -13.79 8.99 -0.71
CA THR A 213 -12.79 10.02 -0.44
C THR A 213 -11.59 9.85 -1.36
N GLU A 214 -10.92 10.94 -1.71
CA GLU A 214 -9.65 10.94 -2.41
C GLU A 214 -8.64 11.77 -1.62
N GLY A 215 -7.49 11.18 -1.30
CA GLY A 215 -6.47 11.73 -0.42
C GLY A 215 -6.38 10.99 0.92
N LEU A 216 -5.38 11.38 1.72
CA LEU A 216 -5.05 10.73 2.99
C LEU A 216 -6.14 10.97 4.03
N VAL A 217 -6.73 9.90 4.56
CA VAL A 217 -7.73 9.94 5.62
C VAL A 217 -7.12 9.45 6.93
N SER A 218 -7.26 10.23 7.99
CA SER A 218 -6.77 9.83 9.32
C SER A 218 -7.64 8.71 9.93
N LEU A 219 -7.07 7.96 10.87
CA LEU A 219 -7.81 6.92 11.61
C LEU A 219 -9.07 7.48 12.29
N GLY A 220 -8.97 8.69 12.86
CA GLY A 220 -10.11 9.37 13.50
C GLY A 220 -11.24 9.64 12.51
N GLU A 221 -10.92 10.19 11.34
CA GLU A 221 -11.89 10.47 10.28
C GLU A 221 -12.51 9.20 9.71
N ILE A 222 -11.71 8.13 9.46
CA ILE A 222 -12.24 6.84 9.01
C ILE A 222 -13.29 6.31 10.00
N LYS A 223 -12.96 6.34 11.30
CA LYS A 223 -13.90 5.92 12.36
C LYS A 223 -15.16 6.77 12.38
N ALA A 224 -15.04 8.08 12.30
CA ALA A 224 -16.17 9.02 12.28
C ALA A 224 -17.07 8.75 11.07
N ILE A 225 -16.53 8.57 9.86
CA ILE A 225 -17.28 8.25 8.65
C ILE A 225 -18.01 6.91 8.78
N LEU A 226 -17.37 5.89 9.34
CA LEU A 226 -18.01 4.58 9.54
C LEU A 226 -19.19 4.66 10.50
N GLN A 227 -19.13 5.53 11.52
CA GLN A 227 -20.15 5.70 12.57
C GLN A 227 -21.24 6.71 12.19
N ALA A 228 -20.96 7.68 11.32
CA ALA A 228 -21.94 8.67 10.88
C ALA A 228 -23.15 8.02 10.19
N GLU A 229 -24.34 8.58 10.36
CA GLU A 229 -25.59 8.20 9.69
C GLU A 229 -25.84 9.02 8.42
#